data_7014dde7cd95025b97bf83bd38c0b122
#
_entry.id   7014dde7cd95025b97bf83bd38c0b122
#
_cell.length_a   1.000
_cell.length_b   1.000
_cell.length_c   1.000
_cell.angle_alpha   90.00
_cell.angle_beta   90.00
_cell.angle_gamma   90.00
#
_symmetry.space_group_name_H-M   'P 1'
#
loop_
_entity.id
_entity.type
_entity.pdbx_description
1 polymer ?
#
loop_
_entity_poly.entity_id
_entity_poly.type
_entity_poly.pdbx_seq_one_letter_code
_entity_poly.pdbx_strand_id
1 'polypeptide(L)'
;IDGRVLKVTRECEGPVRTGDMLIEVGDPTELEVEVDVLSADAVKIKSGMKVLFDRWGGESPLEGIVRIIEPVGFTKISALGVEEQRVLVISDFTSSAAQWQRVGDGYRVEARFILWHEDDVLQVPASSLFRYQQGWAVFVIENNRARRQVVKVGQRNGLTAQILEGISEGEEVINHPSDDVEDDS
;
A
#
# COMPACT_ATOMS: atom_id res chain seq x y z
N ILE A 1 -9.22 -20.15 29.18
CA ILE A 1 -8.58 -19.42 28.05
C ILE A 1 -7.10 -19.80 28.13
N ASP A 2 -6.61 -20.46 27.12
CA ASP A 2 -5.20 -20.72 26.96
C ASP A 2 -4.59 -19.50 26.25
N GLY A 3 -3.48 -18.95 26.78
CA GLY A 3 -2.86 -17.76 26.24
C GLY A 3 -1.58 -17.39 26.99
N ARG A 4 -0.87 -16.42 26.48
CA ARG A 4 0.33 -15.84 27.10
C ARG A 4 -0.02 -14.52 27.75
N VAL A 5 0.54 -14.25 28.92
CA VAL A 5 0.43 -12.92 29.55
C VAL A 5 1.19 -11.92 28.68
N LEU A 6 0.47 -10.96 28.08
CA LEU A 6 1.01 -9.90 27.26
C LEU A 6 1.46 -8.72 28.11
N LYS A 7 0.69 -8.39 29.16
CA LYS A 7 0.95 -7.26 30.03
C LYS A 7 0.44 -7.51 31.44
N VAL A 8 1.23 -7.10 32.42
CA VAL A 8 0.79 -7.00 33.81
C VAL A 8 0.56 -5.52 34.08
N THR A 9 -0.70 -5.14 34.31
CA THR A 9 -1.07 -3.73 34.53
C THR A 9 -0.82 -3.33 35.99
N ARG A 10 -0.90 -4.30 36.90
CA ARG A 10 -0.73 -4.06 38.32
C ARG A 10 0.19 -5.12 38.94
N GLU A 11 1.39 -4.70 39.28
CA GLU A 11 2.43 -5.55 39.86
C GLU A 11 2.45 -5.56 41.41
N CYS A 12 1.86 -4.54 42.03
CA CYS A 12 1.88 -4.38 43.47
C CYS A 12 0.57 -4.89 44.11
N GLU A 13 0.69 -5.44 45.33
CA GLU A 13 -0.43 -5.78 46.20
C GLU A 13 -1.28 -4.54 46.52
N GLY A 14 -2.57 -4.74 46.72
CA GLY A 14 -3.48 -3.67 47.15
C GLY A 14 -4.92 -4.01 46.82
N PRO A 15 -5.87 -3.16 47.21
CA PRO A 15 -7.28 -3.38 46.95
C PRO A 15 -7.57 -3.25 45.45
N VAL A 16 -8.36 -4.18 44.92
CA VAL A 16 -8.87 -4.15 43.53
C VAL A 16 -10.39 -4.00 43.56
N ARG A 17 -10.93 -3.33 42.58
CA ARG A 17 -12.35 -3.15 42.37
C ARG A 17 -12.81 -4.02 41.21
N THR A 18 -14.08 -4.38 41.20
CA THR A 18 -14.68 -5.04 40.05
C THR A 18 -14.56 -4.13 38.82
N GLY A 19 -13.94 -4.65 37.75
CA GLY A 19 -13.67 -3.89 36.51
C GLY A 19 -12.23 -3.39 36.38
N ASP A 20 -11.41 -3.48 37.43
CA ASP A 20 -9.98 -3.13 37.34
C ASP A 20 -9.25 -4.14 36.45
N MET A 21 -8.51 -3.66 35.45
CA MET A 21 -7.64 -4.45 34.61
C MET A 21 -6.36 -4.80 35.36
N LEU A 22 -6.10 -6.09 35.54
CA LEU A 22 -4.95 -6.59 36.30
C LEU A 22 -3.87 -7.15 35.38
N ILE A 23 -4.28 -7.98 34.42
CA ILE A 23 -3.41 -8.62 33.44
C ILE A 23 -4.13 -8.66 32.09
N GLU A 24 -3.36 -8.67 31.04
CA GLU A 24 -3.80 -8.87 29.67
C GLU A 24 -3.22 -10.19 29.16
N VAL A 25 -4.11 -11.04 28.64
CA VAL A 25 -3.74 -12.37 28.14
C VAL A 25 -4.24 -12.48 26.71
N GLY A 26 -3.37 -12.87 25.80
CA GLY A 26 -3.67 -13.07 24.40
C GLY A 26 -2.87 -14.21 23.80
N ASP A 27 -3.21 -14.58 22.58
CA ASP A 27 -2.43 -15.53 21.78
C ASP A 27 -1.48 -14.77 20.84
N PRO A 28 -0.17 -14.79 21.09
CA PRO A 28 0.80 -14.08 20.25
C PRO A 28 0.97 -14.74 18.87
N THR A 29 0.35 -15.85 18.60
CA THR A 29 0.38 -16.53 17.30
C THR A 29 -0.78 -16.14 16.39
N GLU A 30 -1.77 -15.41 16.92
CA GLU A 30 -2.96 -14.92 16.21
C GLU A 30 -2.97 -13.37 16.18
N LEU A 31 -1.90 -12.78 15.63
CA LEU A 31 -1.84 -11.33 15.46
C LEU A 31 -2.62 -10.89 14.23
N GLU A 32 -3.30 -9.76 14.35
CA GLU A 32 -3.89 -9.03 13.24
C GLU A 32 -3.27 -7.63 13.13
N VAL A 33 -3.39 -7.01 11.98
CA VAL A 33 -2.89 -5.64 11.76
C VAL A 33 -4.08 -4.70 11.61
N GLU A 34 -4.18 -3.77 12.55
CA GLU A 34 -5.17 -2.70 12.52
C GLU A 34 -4.56 -1.43 11.89
N VAL A 35 -5.22 -0.91 10.87
CA VAL A 35 -4.75 0.28 10.14
C VAL A 35 -5.84 1.35 10.11
N ASP A 36 -5.51 2.51 10.65
CA ASP A 36 -6.35 3.70 10.53
C ASP A 36 -6.17 4.34 9.15
N VAL A 37 -7.11 4.13 8.24
CA VAL A 37 -7.07 4.66 6.88
C VAL A 37 -7.97 5.89 6.75
N LEU A 38 -7.53 6.91 6.01
CA LEU A 38 -8.41 8.04 5.69
C LEU A 38 -9.67 7.56 4.97
N SER A 39 -10.83 8.07 5.36
CA SER A 39 -12.13 7.62 4.81
C SER A 39 -12.19 7.74 3.28
N ALA A 40 -11.57 8.78 2.71
CA ALA A 40 -11.48 8.97 1.25
C ALA A 40 -10.65 7.88 0.53
N ASP A 41 -9.72 7.23 1.23
CA ASP A 41 -8.91 6.15 0.69
C ASP A 41 -9.50 4.78 1.02
N ALA A 42 -10.17 4.65 2.16
CA ALA A 42 -10.82 3.40 2.59
C ALA A 42 -11.86 2.89 1.56
N VAL A 43 -12.54 3.80 0.86
CA VAL A 43 -13.50 3.42 -0.22
C VAL A 43 -12.87 2.70 -1.40
N LYS A 44 -11.54 2.77 -1.55
CA LYS A 44 -10.78 2.08 -2.60
C LYS A 44 -10.37 0.67 -2.17
N ILE A 45 -10.39 0.39 -0.87
CA ILE A 45 -9.98 -0.89 -0.27
C ILE A 45 -11.17 -1.85 -0.28
N LYS A 46 -10.89 -3.13 -0.50
CA LYS A 46 -11.90 -4.20 -0.48
C LYS A 46 -11.40 -5.37 0.34
N SER A 47 -12.31 -6.08 0.99
CA SER A 47 -11.99 -7.37 1.62
C SER A 47 -11.40 -8.33 0.58
N GLY A 48 -10.39 -9.10 0.97
CA GLY A 48 -9.63 -9.97 0.08
C GLY A 48 -8.47 -9.28 -0.66
N MET A 49 -8.30 -7.96 -0.51
CA MET A 49 -7.21 -7.22 -1.15
C MET A 49 -5.86 -7.55 -0.49
N LYS A 50 -4.83 -7.75 -1.30
CA LYS A 50 -3.46 -7.97 -0.83
C LYS A 50 -2.91 -6.70 -0.18
N VAL A 51 -2.22 -6.88 0.95
CA VAL A 51 -1.51 -5.83 1.67
C VAL A 51 -0.09 -6.28 1.99
N LEU A 52 0.84 -5.36 1.92
CA LEU A 52 2.24 -5.56 2.33
C LEU A 52 2.51 -4.74 3.58
N PHE A 53 3.16 -5.36 4.56
CA PHE A 53 3.52 -4.71 5.81
C PHE A 53 5.03 -4.45 5.82
N ASP A 54 5.37 -3.18 5.71
CA ASP A 54 6.74 -2.67 5.73
C ASP A 54 7.11 -2.19 7.14
N ARG A 55 8.41 -1.95 7.38
CA ARG A 55 8.97 -1.35 8.60
C ARG A 55 8.62 -2.05 9.91
N TRP A 56 8.31 -3.32 9.84
CA TRP A 56 8.05 -4.14 11.02
C TRP A 56 9.33 -4.58 11.77
N GLY A 57 10.52 -4.23 11.26
CA GLY A 57 11.83 -4.55 11.82
C GLY A 57 12.59 -5.67 11.12
N GLY A 58 11.98 -6.34 10.14
CA GLY A 58 12.66 -7.33 9.28
C GLY A 58 13.13 -6.72 7.96
N GLU A 59 13.87 -7.52 7.18
CA GLU A 59 14.52 -7.08 5.94
C GLU A 59 13.56 -7.01 4.74
N SER A 60 12.50 -7.82 4.73
CA SER A 60 11.53 -7.90 3.63
C SER A 60 10.11 -7.65 4.14
N PRO A 61 9.23 -7.09 3.31
CA PRO A 61 7.82 -6.91 3.66
C PRO A 61 7.16 -8.24 4.02
N LEU A 62 6.25 -8.22 5.00
CA LEU A 62 5.34 -9.31 5.25
C LEU A 62 4.10 -9.17 4.37
N GLU A 63 3.55 -10.29 3.95
CA GLU A 63 2.33 -10.31 3.16
C GLU A 63 1.11 -10.53 4.05
N GLY A 64 0.00 -9.90 3.67
CA GLY A 64 -1.28 -10.06 4.32
C GLY A 64 -2.44 -9.85 3.38
N ILE A 65 -3.63 -10.02 3.93
CA ILE A 65 -4.90 -9.86 3.23
C ILE A 65 -5.85 -9.02 4.08
N VAL A 66 -6.55 -8.10 3.45
CA VAL A 66 -7.61 -7.32 4.12
C VAL A 66 -8.76 -8.25 4.47
N ARG A 67 -9.06 -8.35 5.75
CA ARG A 67 -10.19 -9.14 6.26
C ARG A 67 -11.45 -8.30 6.37
N ILE A 68 -11.38 -7.18 7.09
CA ILE A 68 -12.52 -6.32 7.40
C ILE A 68 -12.17 -4.86 7.15
N ILE A 69 -13.12 -4.13 6.56
CA ILE A 69 -13.16 -2.67 6.57
C ILE A 69 -14.34 -2.31 7.47
N GLU A 70 -14.09 -1.63 8.56
CA GLU A 70 -15.14 -1.22 9.49
C GLU A 70 -16.14 -0.27 8.79
N PRO A 71 -17.44 -0.46 8.95
CA PRO A 71 -18.44 0.39 8.29
C PRO A 71 -18.59 1.76 8.96
N VAL A 72 -17.93 1.97 10.10
CA VAL A 72 -18.03 3.19 10.91
C VAL A 72 -16.72 3.94 10.90
N GLY A 73 -16.77 5.21 10.48
CA GLY A 73 -15.62 6.10 10.57
C GLY A 73 -15.57 6.78 11.94
N PHE A 74 -14.36 7.18 12.34
CA PHE A 74 -14.10 7.94 13.56
C PHE A 74 -13.21 9.14 13.29
N THR A 75 -13.27 10.15 14.18
CA THR A 75 -12.40 11.32 14.08
C THR A 75 -11.12 11.09 14.87
N LYS A 76 -9.98 11.35 14.22
CA LYS A 76 -8.63 11.32 14.83
C LYS A 76 -7.92 12.63 14.56
N ILE A 77 -7.28 13.18 15.58
CA ILE A 77 -6.44 14.36 15.40
C ILE A 77 -5.07 13.92 14.95
N SER A 78 -4.62 14.42 13.79
CA SER A 78 -3.28 14.14 13.26
C SER A 78 -2.18 14.83 14.09
N ALA A 79 -0.94 14.46 13.85
CA ALA A 79 0.23 15.08 14.51
C ALA A 79 0.35 16.60 14.23
N LEU A 80 -0.31 17.09 13.19
CA LEU A 80 -0.36 18.52 12.83
C LEU A 80 -1.57 19.25 13.42
N GLY A 81 -2.38 18.58 14.27
CA GLY A 81 -3.55 19.15 14.91
C GLY A 81 -4.80 19.25 14.00
N VAL A 82 -4.78 18.57 12.85
CA VAL A 82 -5.93 18.55 11.93
C VAL A 82 -6.82 17.35 12.24
N GLU A 83 -8.13 17.58 12.27
CA GLU A 83 -9.13 16.51 12.38
C GLU A 83 -9.22 15.74 11.06
N GLU A 84 -9.08 14.43 11.17
CA GLU A 84 -9.15 13.50 10.04
C GLU A 84 -10.25 12.46 10.30
N GLN A 85 -11.06 12.21 9.28
CA GLN A 85 -12.03 11.12 9.31
C GLN A 85 -11.35 9.83 8.84
N ARG A 86 -11.29 8.84 9.70
CA ARG A 86 -10.64 7.57 9.47
C ARG A 86 -11.58 6.39 9.60
N VAL A 87 -11.21 5.30 8.97
CA VAL A 87 -11.88 4.00 9.02
C VAL A 87 -10.85 2.97 9.43
N LEU A 88 -11.22 2.06 10.33
CA LEU A 88 -10.36 0.96 10.73
C LEU A 88 -10.41 -0.14 9.66
N VAL A 89 -9.25 -0.55 9.20
CA VAL A 89 -9.05 -1.69 8.29
C VAL A 89 -8.25 -2.76 9.01
N ILE A 90 -8.82 -3.95 9.12
CA ILE A 90 -8.22 -5.09 9.79
C ILE A 90 -7.71 -6.07 8.74
N SER A 91 -6.47 -6.49 8.88
CA SER A 91 -5.79 -7.37 7.94
C SER A 91 -5.09 -8.50 8.68
N ASP A 92 -5.10 -9.68 8.07
CA ASP A 92 -4.44 -10.87 8.59
C ASP A 92 -3.12 -11.12 7.85
N PHE A 93 -2.12 -11.70 8.53
CA PHE A 93 -0.89 -12.13 7.90
C PHE A 93 -1.14 -13.37 7.03
N THR A 94 -0.61 -13.34 5.80
CA THR A 94 -0.53 -14.53 4.92
C THR A 94 0.90 -15.09 4.87
N SER A 95 1.90 -14.29 5.26
CA SER A 95 3.25 -14.76 5.52
C SER A 95 3.28 -15.81 6.63
N SER A 96 4.21 -16.78 6.53
CA SER A 96 4.32 -17.83 7.54
C SER A 96 4.63 -17.26 8.92
N ALA A 97 4.07 -17.84 9.99
CA ALA A 97 4.28 -17.42 11.37
C ALA A 97 5.77 -17.37 11.76
N ALA A 98 6.62 -18.21 11.15
CA ALA A 98 8.05 -18.22 11.37
C ALA A 98 8.74 -16.90 10.98
N GLN A 99 8.20 -16.18 9.99
CA GLN A 99 8.77 -14.92 9.52
C GLN A 99 8.51 -13.76 10.49
N TRP A 100 7.36 -13.75 11.15
CA TRP A 100 6.93 -12.67 12.03
C TRP A 100 6.84 -13.03 13.52
N GLN A 101 7.36 -14.20 13.93
CA GLN A 101 7.33 -14.65 15.33
C GLN A 101 7.97 -13.69 16.36
N ARG A 102 8.74 -12.69 15.88
CA ARG A 102 9.34 -11.64 16.72
C ARG A 102 8.48 -10.36 16.78
N VAL A 103 7.40 -10.31 16.00
CA VAL A 103 6.43 -9.22 16.07
C VAL A 103 5.52 -9.49 17.27
N GLY A 104 5.34 -8.49 18.11
CA GLY A 104 4.48 -8.57 19.29
C GLY A 104 3.27 -7.65 19.15
N ASP A 105 2.33 -7.81 20.09
CA ASP A 105 1.20 -6.91 20.20
C ASP A 105 1.66 -5.46 20.40
N GLY A 106 0.96 -4.51 19.77
CA GLY A 106 1.29 -3.10 19.81
C GLY A 106 2.52 -2.68 18.98
N TYR A 107 3.12 -3.59 18.18
CA TYR A 107 4.21 -3.21 17.29
C TYR A 107 3.68 -2.42 16.09
N ARG A 108 4.43 -1.38 15.72
CA ARG A 108 4.08 -0.54 14.57
C ARG A 108 4.56 -1.15 13.26
N VAL A 109 3.67 -1.18 12.28
CA VAL A 109 3.98 -1.54 10.90
C VAL A 109 3.44 -0.45 9.95
N GLU A 110 3.94 -0.41 8.72
CA GLU A 110 3.36 0.40 7.65
C GLU A 110 2.66 -0.51 6.64
N ALA A 111 1.36 -0.30 6.44
CA ALA A 111 0.58 -1.08 5.50
C ALA A 111 0.51 -0.41 4.13
N ARG A 112 0.80 -1.18 3.10
CA ARG A 112 0.71 -0.78 1.69
C ARG A 112 -0.33 -1.64 1.00
N PHE A 113 -1.52 -1.10 0.77
CA PHE A 113 -2.62 -1.77 0.09
C PHE A 113 -2.37 -1.82 -1.42
N ILE A 114 -2.47 -3.01 -2.01
CA ILE A 114 -2.28 -3.21 -3.45
C ILE A 114 -3.62 -3.03 -4.14
N LEU A 115 -3.89 -1.81 -4.61
CA LEU A 115 -5.17 -1.45 -5.22
C LEU A 115 -5.38 -2.12 -6.58
N TRP A 116 -4.30 -2.39 -7.29
CA TRP A 116 -4.31 -3.04 -8.59
C TRP A 116 -2.99 -3.78 -8.82
N HIS A 117 -3.07 -4.97 -9.38
CA HIS A 117 -1.94 -5.80 -9.77
C HIS A 117 -2.32 -6.63 -10.99
N GLU A 118 -1.43 -6.71 -11.95
CA GLU A 118 -1.53 -7.55 -13.14
C GLU A 118 -0.11 -7.94 -13.56
N ASP A 119 0.10 -9.22 -13.90
CA ASP A 119 1.43 -9.78 -14.10
C ASP A 119 2.00 -9.51 -15.48
N ASP A 120 1.16 -9.44 -16.51
CA ASP A 120 1.59 -9.36 -17.92
C ASP A 120 1.03 -8.07 -18.55
N VAL A 121 1.72 -6.96 -18.34
CA VAL A 121 1.31 -5.66 -18.89
C VAL A 121 2.46 -4.97 -19.61
N LEU A 122 2.15 -4.40 -20.77
CA LEU A 122 3.05 -3.49 -21.45
C LEU A 122 3.15 -2.19 -20.64
N GLN A 123 4.35 -1.81 -20.23
CA GLN A 123 4.57 -0.64 -19.40
C GLN A 123 5.76 0.19 -19.87
N VAL A 124 5.69 1.47 -19.62
CA VAL A 124 6.79 2.43 -19.84
C VAL A 124 7.08 3.18 -18.54
N PRO A 125 8.29 3.75 -18.37
CA PRO A 125 8.54 4.72 -17.31
C PRO A 125 7.50 5.86 -17.37
N ALA A 126 6.95 6.25 -16.22
CA ALA A 126 5.98 7.37 -16.18
C ALA A 126 6.57 8.69 -16.71
N SER A 127 7.89 8.84 -16.63
CA SER A 127 8.67 9.98 -17.14
C SER A 127 8.84 9.99 -18.68
N SER A 128 8.50 8.92 -19.37
CA SER A 128 8.45 8.90 -20.85
C SER A 128 7.16 9.50 -21.41
N LEU A 129 6.12 9.62 -20.55
CA LEU A 129 4.82 10.12 -20.94
C LEU A 129 4.76 11.64 -20.91
N PHE A 130 4.26 12.24 -21.96
CA PHE A 130 3.94 13.67 -21.99
C PHE A 130 2.52 13.93 -22.49
N ARG A 131 1.99 15.08 -22.14
CA ARG A 131 0.65 15.50 -22.61
C ARG A 131 0.70 15.92 -24.08
N TYR A 132 -0.17 15.35 -24.87
CA TYR A 132 -0.34 15.72 -26.26
C TYR A 132 -1.82 15.77 -26.61
N GLN A 133 -2.28 16.92 -27.08
CA GLN A 133 -3.71 17.19 -27.31
C GLN A 133 -4.56 16.87 -26.06
N GLN A 134 -5.53 15.98 -26.19
CA GLN A 134 -6.40 15.56 -25.08
C GLN A 134 -5.93 14.25 -24.41
N GLY A 135 -4.78 13.70 -24.81
CA GLY A 135 -4.29 12.39 -24.37
C GLY A 135 -2.85 12.37 -23.90
N TRP A 136 -2.23 11.26 -24.11
CA TRP A 136 -0.85 10.98 -23.78
C TRP A 136 -0.09 10.55 -25.03
N ALA A 137 1.19 10.87 -25.08
CA ALA A 137 2.11 10.40 -26.10
C ALA A 137 3.45 10.01 -25.47
N VAL A 138 4.22 9.24 -26.22
CA VAL A 138 5.64 8.93 -25.98
C VAL A 138 6.43 9.27 -27.25
N PHE A 139 7.73 9.41 -27.14
CA PHE A 139 8.61 9.36 -28.30
C PHE A 139 9.21 7.96 -28.41
N VAL A 140 8.98 7.31 -29.55
CA VAL A 140 9.58 6.03 -29.93
C VAL A 140 10.77 6.30 -30.82
N ILE A 141 11.85 5.52 -30.68
CA ILE A 141 13.02 5.62 -31.54
C ILE A 141 12.85 4.70 -32.75
N GLU A 142 12.64 5.29 -33.92
CA GLU A 142 12.59 4.60 -35.20
C GLU A 142 13.70 5.10 -36.14
N ASN A 143 14.54 4.24 -36.68
CA ASN A 143 15.63 4.60 -37.61
C ASN A 143 16.52 5.74 -37.08
N ASN A 144 16.82 5.72 -35.79
CA ASN A 144 17.63 6.72 -35.07
C ASN A 144 16.98 8.12 -35.03
N ARG A 145 15.67 8.20 -35.11
CA ARG A 145 14.88 9.43 -35.00
C ARG A 145 13.79 9.25 -33.95
N ALA A 146 13.45 10.37 -33.29
CA ALA A 146 12.35 10.41 -32.35
C ALA A 146 11.01 10.59 -33.10
N ARG A 147 10.14 9.61 -32.97
CA ARG A 147 8.79 9.67 -33.54
C ARG A 147 7.74 9.74 -32.45
N ARG A 148 6.89 10.77 -32.51
CA ARG A 148 5.81 10.91 -31.55
C ARG A 148 4.71 9.90 -31.81
N GLN A 149 4.41 9.09 -30.79
CA GLN A 149 3.36 8.06 -30.83
C GLN A 149 2.31 8.36 -29.75
N VAL A 150 1.05 8.52 -30.20
CA VAL A 150 -0.08 8.67 -29.26
C VAL A 150 -0.37 7.33 -28.62
N VAL A 151 -0.55 7.32 -27.30
CA VAL A 151 -0.77 6.11 -26.52
C VAL A 151 -2.00 6.22 -25.63
N LYS A 152 -2.64 5.07 -25.42
CA LYS A 152 -3.71 4.93 -24.45
C LYS A 152 -3.14 4.36 -23.16
N VAL A 153 -3.17 5.18 -22.12
CA VAL A 153 -2.62 4.84 -20.81
C VAL A 153 -3.72 4.19 -19.96
N GLY A 154 -3.39 3.06 -19.34
CA GLY A 154 -4.22 2.39 -18.35
C GLY A 154 -3.88 2.83 -16.93
N GLN A 155 -3.57 1.85 -16.07
CA GLN A 155 -3.13 2.12 -14.70
C GLN A 155 -1.73 2.74 -14.68
N ARG A 156 -1.48 3.59 -13.69
CA ARG A 156 -0.16 4.19 -13.49
C ARG A 156 0.13 4.43 -12.01
N ASN A 157 1.39 4.40 -11.69
CA ASN A 157 1.93 4.84 -10.40
C ASN A 157 2.97 5.96 -10.63
N GLY A 158 3.72 6.34 -9.60
CA GLY A 158 4.75 7.37 -9.72
C GLY A 158 5.98 6.95 -10.55
N LEU A 159 6.16 5.69 -10.89
CA LEU A 159 7.34 5.14 -11.57
C LEU A 159 7.03 4.64 -12.98
N THR A 160 5.91 3.94 -13.15
CA THR A 160 5.53 3.29 -14.41
C THR A 160 4.08 3.57 -14.79
N ALA A 161 3.77 3.43 -16.07
CA ALA A 161 2.44 3.51 -16.63
C ALA A 161 2.17 2.34 -17.58
N GLN A 162 1.01 1.72 -17.43
CA GLN A 162 0.52 0.70 -18.33
C GLN A 162 0.12 1.33 -19.65
N ILE A 163 0.51 0.73 -20.76
CA ILE A 163 0.07 1.10 -22.10
C ILE A 163 -0.91 0.06 -22.60
N LEU A 164 -2.11 0.50 -22.94
CA LEU A 164 -3.17 -0.34 -23.48
C LEU A 164 -3.11 -0.41 -25.00
N GLU A 165 -2.74 0.69 -25.66
CA GLU A 165 -2.68 0.81 -27.11
C GLU A 165 -1.62 1.87 -27.48
N GLY A 166 -1.01 1.73 -28.66
CA GLY A 166 -0.17 2.74 -29.29
C GLY A 166 1.29 2.35 -29.48
N ILE A 167 1.83 1.47 -28.67
CA ILE A 167 3.17 0.89 -28.82
C ILE A 167 3.14 -0.61 -28.56
N SER A 168 4.18 -1.30 -28.99
CA SER A 168 4.37 -2.74 -28.85
C SER A 168 5.57 -3.06 -27.94
N GLU A 169 5.60 -4.28 -27.44
CA GLU A 169 6.75 -4.76 -26.68
C GLU A 169 8.03 -4.74 -27.53
N GLY A 170 9.12 -4.30 -26.93
CA GLY A 170 10.43 -4.20 -27.58
C GLY A 170 10.68 -2.85 -28.29
N GLU A 171 9.71 -1.97 -28.41
CA GLU A 171 9.94 -0.62 -28.93
C GLU A 171 10.72 0.23 -27.91
N GLU A 172 11.71 0.97 -28.39
CA GLU A 172 12.51 1.85 -27.56
C GLU A 172 11.82 3.21 -27.38
N VAL A 173 11.59 3.61 -26.12
CA VAL A 173 10.98 4.90 -25.80
C VAL A 173 11.98 5.85 -25.15
N ILE A 174 11.89 7.14 -25.48
CA ILE A 174 12.72 8.18 -24.86
C ILE A 174 12.22 8.42 -23.44
N ASN A 175 13.12 8.22 -22.48
CA ASN A 175 12.86 8.53 -21.09
C ASN A 175 13.27 9.98 -20.80
N HIS A 176 12.42 10.75 -20.10
CA HIS A 176 12.62 12.19 -19.84
C HIS A 176 12.86 13.01 -21.12
N PRO A 177 11.94 12.99 -22.12
CA PRO A 177 12.12 13.84 -23.29
C PRO A 177 12.24 15.30 -22.86
N SER A 178 13.26 16.00 -23.36
CA SER A 178 13.37 17.43 -23.19
C SER A 178 12.42 18.16 -24.14
N ASP A 179 12.17 19.45 -23.86
CA ASP A 179 11.29 20.27 -24.70
C ASP A 179 11.83 20.45 -26.14
N ASP A 180 13.12 20.12 -26.37
CA ASP A 180 13.79 20.21 -27.67
C ASP A 180 13.55 18.96 -28.55
N VAL A 181 12.98 17.88 -28.01
CA VAL A 181 12.68 16.69 -28.79
C VAL A 181 11.38 16.91 -29.56
N GLU A 182 11.51 17.01 -30.87
CA GLU A 182 10.39 17.17 -31.78
C GLU A 182 10.10 15.87 -32.55
N ASP A 183 8.92 15.83 -33.20
CA ASP A 183 8.53 14.73 -34.03
C ASP A 183 9.42 14.66 -35.28
N ASP A 184 10.03 13.51 -35.56
CA ASP A 184 10.98 13.28 -36.67
C ASP A 184 12.36 13.97 -36.51
N SER A 185 12.71 14.30 -35.25
CA SER A 185 14.05 14.88 -34.92
C SER A 185 15.16 13.82 -34.81
#